data_643968d945fb13cab57deac5da98f88d
#
_entry.id   643968d945fb13cab57deac5da98f88d
#
_cell.length_a   1.000
_cell.length_b   1.000
_cell.length_c   1.000
_cell.angle_alpha   90.00
_cell.angle_beta   90.00
_cell.angle_gamma   90.00
#
_symmetry.space_group_name_H-M   'P 1'
#
loop_
_entity.id
_entity.type
_entity.pdbx_description
1 polymer ?
#
loop_
_entity_poly.entity_id
_entity_poly.type
_entity_poly.pdbx_seq_one_letter_code
_entity_poly.pdbx_strand_id
1 'polypeptide(L)'
;MKKILFTFISSVLLFSNSVFSMTLWTTETQPGRMQIQEELIARFTAKTGIEVKLVPQEEDELIEKASAAFAANSLPDVIFNAACVNFCAWAYDEGVFDSDAATEIVNSLGIDTYSAKGVLSMSEVEPGVYASVPSGAWPNATYYRMSYYNDNGLATPTNYANILAGAKALHNPPNRYGAIVPTDVAAGFMSQWMETFAIANGLHPVKEDGSINFDQKKTIEMLETYKALVGMSPEGIHHWQNGRDFYASDVVPLTFWASYLLDDIAGTRDNVPIMVDDNPQSLALAQDTNVIVGMAGPSNPDGGTWVEVHNFGVTVDANTDEAAAFIEYVMNEEYVTWLGMAPEGSFPIRPGPSAGSNIFIDEWGNLPIGVDRKIPINQIYSAEIIESLINGLAVGTRWGAKEGQLPVAAKLVNSGLMNRLMMEYINGDRSAEE
;
A
#
# COMPACT_ATOMS: atom_id res chain seq x y z
N MET A 1 58.92 -2.61 -60.83
CA MET A 1 58.73 -2.34 -59.38
C MET A 1 57.31 -1.82 -59.19
N LYS A 2 56.38 -2.70 -58.81
CA LYS A 2 54.94 -2.35 -58.52
C LYS A 2 54.87 -1.98 -57.05
N LYS A 3 54.45 -0.77 -56.72
CA LYS A 3 54.09 -0.32 -55.36
C LYS A 3 52.65 -0.78 -55.05
N ILE A 4 52.51 -1.66 -54.06
CA ILE A 4 51.26 -2.07 -53.52
C ILE A 4 50.87 -1.06 -52.40
N LEU A 5 49.79 -0.34 -52.60
CA LEU A 5 49.22 0.60 -51.64
C LEU A 5 48.29 -0.18 -50.73
N PHE A 6 48.65 -0.36 -49.45
CA PHE A 6 47.76 -0.93 -48.43
C PHE A 6 46.87 0.20 -47.85
N THR A 7 45.58 0.14 -48.15
CA THR A 7 44.59 1.02 -47.53
C THR A 7 44.12 0.37 -46.23
N PHE A 8 44.49 0.95 -45.09
CA PHE A 8 43.96 0.59 -43.78
C PHE A 8 42.57 1.21 -43.64
N ILE A 9 41.54 0.39 -43.65
CA ILE A 9 40.17 0.78 -43.26
C ILE A 9 40.10 0.66 -41.73
N SER A 10 40.23 1.77 -41.02
CA SER A 10 39.93 1.86 -39.59
C SER A 10 38.42 1.80 -39.39
N SER A 11 37.90 0.65 -39.00
CA SER A 11 36.52 0.54 -38.47
C SER A 11 36.45 1.21 -37.11
N VAL A 12 35.93 2.41 -37.06
CA VAL A 12 35.57 3.09 -35.81
C VAL A 12 34.32 2.38 -35.31
N LEU A 13 34.49 1.51 -34.34
CA LEU A 13 33.38 1.01 -33.49
C LEU A 13 32.92 2.19 -32.64
N LEU A 14 31.85 2.82 -33.07
CA LEU A 14 31.05 3.74 -32.24
C LEU A 14 30.41 2.89 -31.15
N PHE A 15 31.02 2.81 -29.97
CA PHE A 15 30.33 2.44 -28.77
C PHE A 15 29.34 3.61 -28.49
N SER A 16 28.08 3.45 -28.87
CA SER A 16 27.04 4.28 -28.33
C SER A 16 26.93 3.93 -26.84
N ASN A 17 27.48 4.77 -25.97
CA ASN A 17 27.07 4.79 -24.59
C ASN A 17 25.60 5.16 -24.65
N SER A 18 24.68 4.20 -24.42
CA SER A 18 23.29 4.51 -24.19
C SER A 18 23.23 5.35 -22.93
N VAL A 19 22.99 6.63 -23.10
CA VAL A 19 22.64 7.54 -22.01
C VAL A 19 21.15 7.29 -21.78
N PHE A 20 20.77 6.75 -20.62
CA PHE A 20 19.36 6.65 -20.27
C PHE A 20 18.77 8.05 -20.32
N SER A 21 17.66 8.19 -21.01
CA SER A 21 16.95 9.48 -21.13
C SER A 21 16.05 9.74 -19.92
N MET A 22 15.64 8.67 -19.19
CA MET A 22 14.79 8.76 -18.00
C MET A 22 15.26 7.81 -16.90
N THR A 23 15.10 8.19 -15.63
CA THR A 23 15.38 7.35 -14.46
C THR A 23 14.07 7.15 -13.67
N LEU A 24 13.72 5.89 -13.39
CA LEU A 24 12.60 5.49 -12.56
C LEU A 24 13.13 4.88 -11.24
N TRP A 25 12.79 5.48 -10.11
CA TRP A 25 12.92 4.84 -8.80
C TRP A 25 11.66 4.05 -8.49
N THR A 26 11.81 2.86 -7.91
CA THR A 26 10.68 1.99 -7.56
C THR A 26 10.88 1.37 -6.18
N THR A 27 9.80 1.32 -5.38
CA THR A 27 9.77 0.56 -4.12
C THR A 27 9.34 -0.90 -4.30
N GLU A 28 8.97 -1.31 -5.52
CA GLU A 28 8.66 -2.70 -5.86
C GLU A 28 9.94 -3.48 -6.20
N THR A 29 10.68 -3.87 -5.15
CA THR A 29 12.07 -4.35 -5.24
C THR A 29 12.23 -5.88 -5.31
N GLN A 30 11.15 -6.65 -5.08
CA GLN A 30 11.24 -8.12 -5.15
C GLN A 30 11.63 -8.61 -6.55
N PRO A 31 12.48 -9.65 -6.68
CA PRO A 31 13.03 -10.07 -7.97
C PRO A 31 11.99 -10.29 -9.06
N GLY A 32 10.87 -10.95 -8.75
CA GLY A 32 9.79 -11.18 -9.71
C GLY A 32 9.09 -9.89 -10.15
N ARG A 33 8.94 -8.92 -9.23
CA ARG A 33 8.37 -7.60 -9.53
C ARG A 33 9.32 -6.74 -10.36
N MET A 34 10.62 -6.78 -10.05
CA MET A 34 11.66 -6.13 -10.84
C MET A 34 11.68 -6.65 -12.28
N GLN A 35 11.61 -7.96 -12.47
CA GLN A 35 11.56 -8.58 -13.80
C GLN A 35 10.38 -8.07 -14.63
N ILE A 36 9.18 -7.99 -14.05
CA ILE A 36 8.00 -7.46 -14.75
C ILE A 36 8.21 -6.00 -15.17
N GLN A 37 8.78 -5.17 -14.29
CA GLN A 37 9.10 -3.77 -14.61
C GLN A 37 10.13 -3.68 -15.75
N GLU A 38 11.21 -4.46 -15.71
CA GLU A 38 12.24 -4.50 -16.74
C GLU A 38 11.67 -4.92 -18.11
N GLU A 39 10.81 -5.94 -18.15
CA GLU A 39 10.14 -6.40 -19.37
C GLU A 39 9.20 -5.33 -19.95
N LEU A 40 8.45 -4.64 -19.08
CA LEU A 40 7.57 -3.53 -19.47
C LEU A 40 8.38 -2.35 -20.02
N ILE A 41 9.45 -1.97 -19.34
CA ILE A 41 10.38 -0.93 -19.78
C ILE A 41 10.98 -1.28 -21.15
N ALA A 42 11.38 -2.53 -21.36
CA ALA A 42 11.90 -2.97 -22.66
C ALA A 42 10.88 -2.79 -23.80
N ARG A 43 9.59 -3.08 -23.56
CA ARG A 43 8.51 -2.84 -24.52
C ARG A 43 8.28 -1.34 -24.76
N PHE A 44 8.30 -0.53 -23.69
CA PHE A 44 8.21 0.93 -23.80
C PHE A 44 9.34 1.51 -24.64
N THR A 45 10.60 1.14 -24.32
CA THR A 45 11.78 1.58 -25.07
C THR A 45 11.71 1.17 -26.56
N ALA A 46 11.30 -0.08 -26.83
CA ALA A 46 11.14 -0.56 -28.21
C ALA A 46 10.10 0.25 -29.01
N LYS A 47 9.03 0.74 -28.33
CA LYS A 47 7.96 1.52 -28.94
C LYS A 47 8.31 2.97 -29.13
N THR A 48 8.99 3.61 -28.17
CA THR A 48 9.19 5.07 -28.11
C THR A 48 10.61 5.52 -28.43
N GLY A 49 11.60 4.64 -28.25
CA GLY A 49 13.02 4.97 -28.29
C GLY A 49 13.56 5.59 -26.98
N ILE A 50 12.68 5.82 -25.98
CA ILE A 50 13.05 6.39 -24.67
C ILE A 50 13.66 5.27 -23.81
N GLU A 51 14.91 5.41 -23.40
CA GLU A 51 15.58 4.46 -22.52
C GLU A 51 15.31 4.81 -21.04
N VAL A 52 14.88 3.83 -20.24
CA VAL A 52 14.55 4.01 -18.83
C VAL A 52 15.52 3.23 -17.96
N LYS A 53 16.18 3.92 -17.04
CA LYS A 53 16.97 3.30 -15.98
C LYS A 53 16.10 3.01 -14.77
N LEU A 54 15.87 1.73 -14.48
CA LEU A 54 15.14 1.29 -13.28
C LEU A 54 16.10 1.21 -12.09
N VAL A 55 15.74 1.83 -10.95
CA VAL A 55 16.55 1.87 -9.74
C VAL A 55 15.68 1.48 -8.53
N PRO A 56 15.93 0.31 -7.90
CA PRO A 56 15.19 -0.09 -6.70
C PRO A 56 15.53 0.79 -5.50
N GLN A 57 14.52 1.07 -4.66
CA GLN A 57 14.66 1.84 -3.43
C GLN A 57 13.92 1.12 -2.29
N GLU A 58 14.51 1.13 -1.10
CA GLU A 58 13.81 0.68 0.10
C GLU A 58 12.80 1.73 0.56
N GLU A 59 11.56 1.29 0.86
CA GLU A 59 10.45 2.17 1.18
C GLU A 59 10.73 3.03 2.43
N ASP A 60 11.27 2.44 3.49
CA ASP A 60 11.57 3.14 4.75
C ASP A 60 12.69 4.20 4.62
N GLU A 61 13.53 4.12 3.58
CA GLU A 61 14.63 5.06 3.32
C GLU A 61 14.28 6.12 2.27
N LEU A 62 13.08 6.02 1.66
CA LEU A 62 12.76 6.80 0.46
C LEU A 62 12.74 8.32 0.73
N ILE A 63 12.20 8.76 1.87
CA ILE A 63 12.17 10.19 2.24
C ILE A 63 13.60 10.74 2.39
N GLU A 64 14.48 10.01 3.08
CA GLU A 64 15.86 10.43 3.29
C GLU A 64 16.63 10.53 1.96
N LYS A 65 16.47 9.52 1.10
CA LYS A 65 17.11 9.47 -0.22
C LYS A 65 16.59 10.56 -1.16
N ALA A 66 15.28 10.78 -1.19
CA ALA A 66 14.69 11.83 -2.02
C ALA A 66 15.10 13.23 -1.53
N SER A 67 15.16 13.46 -0.22
CA SER A 67 15.66 14.72 0.36
C SER A 67 17.12 14.99 -0.03
N ALA A 68 17.99 13.97 0.06
CA ALA A 68 19.39 14.09 -0.31
C ALA A 68 19.56 14.34 -1.82
N ALA A 69 18.80 13.64 -2.67
CA ALA A 69 18.85 13.82 -4.12
C ALA A 69 18.31 15.21 -4.52
N PHE A 70 17.24 15.69 -3.89
CA PHE A 70 16.70 17.04 -4.10
C PHE A 70 17.74 18.13 -3.77
N ALA A 71 18.38 18.02 -2.61
CA ALA A 71 19.45 18.96 -2.21
C ALA A 71 20.66 18.94 -3.16
N ALA A 72 20.88 17.82 -3.86
CA ALA A 72 21.97 17.64 -4.81
C ALA A 72 21.60 17.97 -6.28
N ASN A 73 20.34 18.35 -6.57
CA ASN A 73 19.76 18.48 -7.92
C ASN A 73 20.02 17.22 -8.76
N SER A 74 19.68 16.06 -8.21
CA SER A 74 19.91 14.74 -8.80
C SER A 74 18.75 13.78 -8.56
N LEU A 75 17.53 14.29 -8.48
CA LEU A 75 16.33 13.48 -8.40
C LEU A 75 16.19 12.59 -9.66
N PRO A 76 15.57 11.41 -9.56
CA PRO A 76 15.14 10.67 -10.74
C PRO A 76 14.00 11.44 -11.45
N ASP A 77 13.67 11.06 -12.67
CA ASP A 77 12.52 11.67 -13.36
C ASP A 77 11.20 11.24 -12.74
N VAL A 78 11.08 9.97 -12.39
CA VAL A 78 9.87 9.40 -11.78
C VAL A 78 10.20 8.60 -10.54
N ILE A 79 9.38 8.75 -9.51
CA ILE A 79 9.38 7.91 -8.31
C ILE A 79 8.06 7.14 -8.25
N PHE A 80 8.12 5.82 -8.36
CA PHE A 80 6.99 4.95 -8.07
C PHE A 80 7.07 4.46 -6.63
N ASN A 81 6.01 4.69 -5.86
CA ASN A 81 5.88 4.22 -4.49
C ASN A 81 4.55 3.50 -4.27
N ALA A 82 4.63 2.28 -3.74
CA ALA A 82 3.48 1.44 -3.42
C ALA A 82 2.76 1.86 -2.13
N ALA A 83 3.34 2.76 -1.32
CA ALA A 83 2.74 3.32 -0.11
C ALA A 83 2.90 4.86 -0.10
N CYS A 84 2.22 5.54 -1.02
CA CYS A 84 2.60 6.90 -1.40
C CYS A 84 1.85 8.03 -0.70
N VAL A 85 0.67 7.82 -0.10
CA VAL A 85 -0.15 8.96 0.34
C VAL A 85 0.63 9.95 1.21
N ASN A 86 1.32 9.46 2.24
CA ASN A 86 2.12 10.34 3.11
C ASN A 86 3.43 10.80 2.46
N PHE A 87 4.09 9.93 1.67
CA PHE A 87 5.30 10.28 0.95
C PHE A 87 5.00 11.32 -0.14
N CYS A 88 3.96 11.10 -0.93
CA CYS A 88 3.58 12.00 -2.01
C CYS A 88 3.14 13.38 -1.51
N ALA A 89 2.40 13.44 -0.39
CA ALA A 89 2.02 14.69 0.25
C ALA A 89 3.23 15.45 0.83
N TRP A 90 4.19 14.73 1.42
CA TRP A 90 5.46 15.29 1.85
C TRP A 90 6.28 15.80 0.67
N ALA A 91 6.40 15.02 -0.40
CA ALA A 91 7.17 15.39 -1.59
C ALA A 91 6.62 16.64 -2.30
N TYR A 92 5.29 16.81 -2.28
CA TYR A 92 4.64 18.03 -2.74
C TYR A 92 4.99 19.23 -1.84
N ASP A 93 4.82 19.09 -0.54
CA ASP A 93 5.05 20.18 0.44
C ASP A 93 6.51 20.66 0.44
N GLU A 94 7.47 19.76 0.25
CA GLU A 94 8.90 20.07 0.16
C GLU A 94 9.37 20.49 -1.24
N GLY A 95 8.48 20.52 -2.23
CA GLY A 95 8.80 20.92 -3.60
C GLY A 95 9.65 19.90 -4.36
N VAL A 96 9.58 18.62 -3.99
CA VAL A 96 10.28 17.50 -4.67
C VAL A 96 9.51 17.08 -5.93
N PHE A 97 8.17 17.14 -5.88
CA PHE A 97 7.30 16.74 -6.99
C PHE A 97 6.79 17.93 -7.79
N ASP A 98 6.72 17.75 -9.09
CA ASP A 98 6.07 18.65 -10.05
C ASP A 98 4.56 18.28 -10.12
N SER A 99 3.76 19.00 -9.33
CA SER A 99 2.31 18.81 -9.30
C SER A 99 1.59 19.28 -10.57
N ASP A 100 2.17 20.22 -11.32
CA ASP A 100 1.60 20.64 -12.58
C ASP A 100 1.69 19.51 -13.61
N ALA A 101 2.87 18.89 -13.76
CA ALA A 101 3.06 17.72 -14.60
C ALA A 101 2.16 16.54 -14.20
N ALA A 102 2.08 16.23 -12.91
CA ALA A 102 1.20 15.17 -12.40
C ALA A 102 -0.28 15.45 -12.72
N THR A 103 -0.72 16.71 -12.55
CA THR A 103 -2.09 17.14 -12.84
C THR A 103 -2.41 17.05 -14.34
N GLU A 104 -1.49 17.43 -15.21
CA GLU A 104 -1.66 17.28 -16.66
C GLU A 104 -1.82 15.81 -17.05
N ILE A 105 -1.02 14.89 -16.48
CA ILE A 105 -1.12 13.46 -16.74
C ILE A 105 -2.47 12.89 -16.23
N VAL A 106 -2.91 13.23 -15.00
CA VAL A 106 -4.21 12.79 -14.47
C VAL A 106 -5.36 13.26 -15.37
N ASN A 107 -5.31 14.51 -15.85
CA ASN A 107 -6.30 15.05 -16.77
C ASN A 107 -6.28 14.35 -18.13
N SER A 108 -5.10 14.05 -18.68
CA SER A 108 -4.91 13.29 -19.92
C SER A 108 -5.47 11.87 -19.84
N LEU A 109 -5.27 11.20 -18.70
CA LEU A 109 -5.84 9.88 -18.42
C LEU A 109 -7.37 9.91 -18.27
N GLY A 110 -7.94 11.07 -17.96
CA GLY A 110 -9.38 11.32 -17.78
C GLY A 110 -9.85 11.02 -16.35
N ILE A 111 -10.23 12.05 -15.61
CA ILE A 111 -10.69 11.96 -14.20
C ILE A 111 -11.93 11.05 -14.05
N ASP A 112 -12.77 10.97 -15.07
CA ASP A 112 -13.97 10.12 -15.12
C ASP A 112 -13.64 8.63 -15.35
N THR A 113 -12.40 8.29 -15.69
CA THR A 113 -11.93 6.89 -15.76
C THR A 113 -11.52 6.33 -14.40
N TYR A 114 -11.40 7.16 -13.36
CA TYR A 114 -11.15 6.70 -12.00
C TYR A 114 -12.46 6.33 -11.31
N SER A 115 -12.62 5.06 -10.93
CA SER A 115 -13.85 4.56 -10.30
C SER A 115 -13.96 4.94 -8.83
N ALA A 116 -12.83 4.97 -8.14
CA ALA A 116 -12.74 5.25 -6.70
C ALA A 116 -12.35 6.72 -6.48
N LYS A 117 -13.32 7.63 -6.50
CA LYS A 117 -13.06 9.07 -6.30
C LYS A 117 -12.38 9.36 -4.95
N GLY A 118 -12.66 8.56 -3.92
CA GLY A 118 -11.96 8.65 -2.63
C GLY A 118 -10.46 8.39 -2.78
N VAL A 119 -10.06 7.42 -3.61
CA VAL A 119 -8.64 7.14 -3.89
C VAL A 119 -7.98 8.30 -4.65
N LEU A 120 -8.67 8.85 -5.64
CA LEU A 120 -8.16 10.01 -6.39
C LEU A 120 -7.93 11.22 -5.47
N SER A 121 -8.84 11.46 -4.52
CA SER A 121 -8.72 12.56 -3.54
C SER A 121 -7.52 12.41 -2.59
N MET A 122 -6.96 11.20 -2.43
CA MET A 122 -5.75 10.97 -1.62
C MET A 122 -4.45 11.37 -2.34
N SER A 123 -4.53 11.74 -3.61
CA SER A 123 -3.42 12.35 -4.36
C SER A 123 -3.69 13.84 -4.66
N GLU A 124 -4.89 14.34 -4.33
CA GLU A 124 -5.29 15.73 -4.50
C GLU A 124 -4.83 16.56 -3.30
N VAL A 125 -3.95 17.52 -3.53
CA VAL A 125 -3.34 18.35 -2.47
C VAL A 125 -3.96 19.75 -2.39
N GLU A 126 -4.51 20.22 -3.49
CA GLU A 126 -5.34 21.41 -3.62
C GLU A 126 -6.48 21.10 -4.59
N PRO A 127 -7.60 21.83 -4.60
CA PRO A 127 -8.71 21.55 -5.51
C PRO A 127 -8.27 21.47 -6.98
N GLY A 128 -8.33 20.27 -7.55
CA GLY A 128 -7.93 19.97 -8.93
C GLY A 128 -6.42 19.88 -9.16
N VAL A 129 -5.59 19.91 -8.10
CA VAL A 129 -4.12 19.77 -8.17
C VAL A 129 -3.71 18.46 -7.54
N TYR A 130 -3.02 17.63 -8.29
CA TYR A 130 -2.56 16.31 -7.86
C TYR A 130 -1.06 16.31 -7.60
N ALA A 131 -0.64 15.87 -6.40
CA ALA A 131 0.78 15.72 -6.07
C ALA A 131 1.47 14.65 -6.92
N SER A 132 0.72 13.67 -7.41
CA SER A 132 1.21 12.48 -8.09
C SER A 132 0.09 11.81 -8.87
N VAL A 133 0.43 10.84 -9.74
CA VAL A 133 -0.51 10.10 -10.57
C VAL A 133 -0.86 8.77 -9.89
N PRO A 134 -2.09 8.60 -9.36
CA PRO A 134 -2.50 7.35 -8.73
C PRO A 134 -2.63 6.22 -9.76
N SER A 135 -2.11 5.04 -9.41
CA SER A 135 -2.06 3.89 -10.31
C SER A 135 -2.74 2.63 -9.77
N GLY A 136 -2.81 2.46 -8.48
CA GLY A 136 -3.44 1.34 -7.80
C GLY A 136 -3.71 1.67 -6.35
N ALA A 137 -4.39 0.80 -5.63
CA ALA A 137 -4.68 1.01 -4.22
C ALA A 137 -4.88 -0.32 -3.49
N TRP A 138 -4.80 -0.29 -2.17
CA TRP A 138 -5.09 -1.45 -1.33
C TRP A 138 -5.67 -1.03 0.02
N PRO A 139 -6.64 -1.81 0.56
CA PRO A 139 -7.23 -1.53 1.85
C PRO A 139 -6.51 -2.27 2.98
N ASN A 140 -6.60 -1.73 4.18
CA ASN A 140 -6.42 -2.50 5.40
C ASN A 140 -7.65 -3.37 5.67
N ALA A 141 -7.43 -4.56 6.22
CA ALA A 141 -8.49 -5.49 6.53
C ALA A 141 -8.25 -6.24 7.85
N THR A 142 -9.32 -6.66 8.47
CA THR A 142 -9.32 -7.58 9.62
C THR A 142 -9.47 -9.00 9.10
N TYR A 143 -8.52 -9.87 9.43
CA TYR A 143 -8.49 -11.28 9.07
C TYR A 143 -8.84 -12.13 10.28
N TYR A 144 -9.77 -13.06 10.14
CA TYR A 144 -10.13 -13.94 11.25
C TYR A 144 -10.44 -15.36 10.78
N ARG A 145 -10.18 -16.32 11.66
CA ARG A 145 -10.45 -17.75 11.43
C ARG A 145 -11.94 -18.04 11.63
N MET A 146 -12.64 -18.34 10.52
CA MET A 146 -14.08 -18.61 10.53
C MET A 146 -14.46 -19.82 11.43
N SER A 147 -13.66 -20.88 11.39
CA SER A 147 -13.89 -22.07 12.22
C SER A 147 -13.95 -21.71 13.72
N TYR A 148 -12.96 -20.95 14.22
CA TYR A 148 -12.95 -20.55 15.62
C TYR A 148 -14.12 -19.66 16.03
N TYR A 149 -14.53 -18.75 15.15
CA TYR A 149 -15.67 -17.89 15.43
C TYR A 149 -16.96 -18.67 15.43
N ASN A 150 -17.18 -19.55 14.44
CA ASN A 150 -18.38 -20.39 14.34
C ASN A 150 -18.50 -21.38 15.50
N ASP A 151 -17.43 -22.08 15.83
CA ASP A 151 -17.42 -23.09 16.92
C ASP A 151 -17.70 -22.49 18.29
N ASN A 152 -17.39 -21.20 18.49
CA ASN A 152 -17.62 -20.48 19.74
C ASN A 152 -18.85 -19.55 19.69
N GLY A 153 -19.61 -19.53 18.58
CA GLY A 153 -20.80 -18.69 18.42
C GLY A 153 -20.51 -17.19 18.49
N LEU A 154 -19.33 -16.77 18.00
CA LEU A 154 -18.88 -15.39 18.06
C LEU A 154 -19.42 -14.59 16.86
N ALA A 155 -19.75 -13.33 17.12
CA ALA A 155 -20.15 -12.41 16.07
C ALA A 155 -18.96 -12.01 15.18
N THR A 156 -19.24 -11.79 13.90
CA THR A 156 -18.24 -11.27 12.94
C THR A 156 -17.55 -10.00 13.46
N PRO A 157 -16.21 -9.89 13.40
CA PRO A 157 -15.43 -8.81 14.01
C PRO A 157 -15.48 -7.52 13.17
N THR A 158 -16.66 -6.96 12.94
CA THR A 158 -16.90 -5.76 12.13
C THR A 158 -16.80 -4.46 12.91
N ASN A 159 -16.69 -4.53 14.24
CA ASN A 159 -16.58 -3.37 15.11
C ASN A 159 -15.76 -3.69 16.36
N TYR A 160 -15.33 -2.64 17.07
CA TYR A 160 -14.50 -2.76 18.27
C TYR A 160 -15.04 -3.76 19.30
N ALA A 161 -16.36 -3.72 19.57
CA ALA A 161 -16.96 -4.61 20.57
C ALA A 161 -16.85 -6.08 20.15
N ASN A 162 -17.15 -6.42 18.90
CA ASN A 162 -17.08 -7.77 18.38
C ASN A 162 -15.62 -8.25 18.27
N ILE A 163 -14.70 -7.36 17.85
CA ILE A 163 -13.25 -7.63 17.80
C ILE A 163 -12.74 -8.01 19.19
N LEU A 164 -13.02 -7.17 20.20
CA LEU A 164 -12.61 -7.43 21.60
C LEU A 164 -13.27 -8.67 22.18
N ALA A 165 -14.55 -8.90 21.90
CA ALA A 165 -15.26 -10.08 22.38
C ALA A 165 -14.69 -11.37 21.78
N GLY A 166 -14.38 -11.39 20.48
CA GLY A 166 -13.77 -12.51 19.80
C GLY A 166 -12.34 -12.76 20.30
N ALA A 167 -11.53 -11.72 20.36
CA ALA A 167 -10.15 -11.83 20.87
C ALA A 167 -10.14 -12.37 22.32
N LYS A 168 -11.00 -11.86 23.20
CA LYS A 168 -11.08 -12.31 24.59
C LYS A 168 -11.56 -13.75 24.73
N ALA A 169 -12.57 -14.17 23.97
CA ALA A 169 -13.13 -15.52 24.02
C ALA A 169 -12.11 -16.58 23.57
N LEU A 170 -11.24 -16.22 22.61
CA LEU A 170 -10.27 -17.13 22.02
C LEU A 170 -8.87 -17.02 22.66
N HIS A 171 -8.67 -16.10 23.62
CA HIS A 171 -7.40 -15.91 24.33
C HIS A 171 -7.20 -16.99 25.40
N ASN A 172 -6.23 -17.86 25.19
CA ASN A 172 -5.88 -18.98 26.08
C ASN A 172 -4.34 -19.24 26.08
N PRO A 173 -3.53 -18.26 26.57
CA PRO A 173 -2.09 -18.42 26.57
C PRO A 173 -1.62 -19.59 27.49
N PRO A 174 -0.50 -20.25 27.18
CA PRO A 174 0.36 -19.99 26.04
C PRO A 174 -0.10 -20.68 24.74
N ASN A 175 -1.23 -21.41 24.75
CA ASN A 175 -1.67 -22.23 23.61
C ASN A 175 -2.17 -21.37 22.43
N ARG A 176 -2.82 -20.23 22.73
CA ARG A 176 -3.35 -19.30 21.75
C ARG A 176 -3.46 -17.91 22.35
N TYR A 177 -3.17 -16.89 21.54
CA TYR A 177 -3.42 -15.51 21.88
C TYR A 177 -4.65 -15.00 21.11
N GLY A 178 -5.37 -14.03 21.67
CA GLY A 178 -6.67 -13.60 21.11
C GLY A 178 -6.56 -12.85 19.79
N ALA A 179 -5.52 -12.06 19.65
CA ALA A 179 -5.25 -11.25 18.46
C ALA A 179 -3.76 -10.89 18.39
N ILE A 180 -3.36 -10.23 17.31
CA ILE A 180 -2.08 -9.53 17.22
C ILE A 180 -2.29 -8.17 16.54
N VAL A 181 -1.69 -7.13 17.13
CA VAL A 181 -1.64 -5.76 16.59
C VAL A 181 -0.20 -5.25 16.56
N PRO A 182 0.15 -4.34 15.63
CA PRO A 182 1.50 -3.75 15.57
C PRO A 182 1.85 -2.95 16.83
N THR A 183 3.09 -3.06 17.29
CA THR A 183 3.64 -2.33 18.45
C THR A 183 5.05 -1.79 18.21
N ASP A 184 5.60 -1.95 17.01
CA ASP A 184 6.91 -1.39 16.65
C ASP A 184 6.77 0.09 16.29
N VAL A 185 7.21 0.95 17.21
CA VAL A 185 7.12 2.42 17.07
C VAL A 185 7.94 2.98 15.90
N ALA A 186 8.96 2.25 15.45
CA ALA A 186 9.81 2.65 14.33
C ALA A 186 9.22 2.30 12.98
N ALA A 187 8.24 1.39 12.95
CA ALA A 187 7.65 0.90 11.71
C ALA A 187 6.42 1.72 11.28
N GLY A 188 6.38 2.10 10.00
CA GLY A 188 5.21 2.73 9.37
C GLY A 188 3.93 1.90 9.54
N PHE A 189 4.07 0.58 9.63
CA PHE A 189 2.96 -0.35 9.86
C PHE A 189 2.18 -0.09 11.17
N MET A 190 2.83 0.37 12.24
CA MET A 190 2.12 0.77 13.45
C MET A 190 1.29 2.05 13.22
N SER A 191 1.85 3.07 12.54
CA SER A 191 1.11 4.29 12.18
C SER A 191 -0.12 3.99 11.33
N GLN A 192 0.02 3.10 10.38
CA GLN A 192 -1.02 2.62 9.48
C GLN A 192 -2.21 2.02 10.25
N TRP A 193 -1.95 1.16 11.23
CA TRP A 193 -3.01 0.54 12.03
C TRP A 193 -3.57 1.46 13.10
N MET A 194 -2.76 2.33 13.67
CA MET A 194 -3.25 3.40 14.55
C MET A 194 -4.25 4.30 13.80
N GLU A 195 -3.90 4.75 12.60
CA GLU A 195 -4.79 5.55 11.75
C GLU A 195 -6.05 4.76 11.34
N THR A 196 -5.92 3.47 11.04
CA THR A 196 -7.06 2.59 10.71
C THR A 196 -8.06 2.53 11.86
N PHE A 197 -7.61 2.27 13.08
CA PHE A 197 -8.48 2.27 14.25
C PHE A 197 -9.08 3.67 14.51
N ALA A 198 -8.31 4.73 14.35
CA ALA A 198 -8.80 6.09 14.50
C ALA A 198 -9.92 6.42 13.51
N ILE A 199 -9.73 6.15 12.23
CA ILE A 199 -10.73 6.37 11.16
C ILE A 199 -11.99 5.52 11.43
N ALA A 200 -11.83 4.28 11.87
CA ALA A 200 -12.93 3.41 12.25
C ALA A 200 -13.83 4.04 13.33
N ASN A 201 -13.24 4.78 14.27
CA ASN A 201 -13.97 5.51 15.33
C ASN A 201 -14.34 6.97 14.96
N GLY A 202 -14.12 7.36 13.70
CA GLY A 202 -14.40 8.71 13.20
C GLY A 202 -13.46 9.78 13.77
N LEU A 203 -12.24 9.40 14.17
CA LEU A 203 -11.22 10.31 14.63
C LEU A 203 -10.41 10.84 13.43
N HIS A 204 -10.66 12.10 13.07
CA HIS A 204 -9.94 12.88 12.07
C HIS A 204 -9.32 14.09 12.73
N PRO A 205 -8.05 14.04 13.17
CA PRO A 205 -7.43 15.10 13.98
C PRO A 205 -7.08 16.34 13.18
N VAL A 206 -6.80 16.21 11.89
CA VAL A 206 -6.47 17.33 11.00
C VAL A 206 -7.76 18.02 10.57
N LYS A 207 -7.80 19.36 10.66
CA LYS A 207 -8.96 20.19 10.30
C LYS A 207 -8.72 20.91 8.97
N GLU A 208 -9.80 21.40 8.34
CA GLU A 208 -9.75 22.15 7.07
C GLU A 208 -8.83 23.39 7.12
N ASP A 209 -8.65 24.00 8.29
CA ASP A 209 -7.73 25.13 8.49
C ASP A 209 -6.28 24.70 8.79
N GLY A 210 -5.96 23.41 8.68
CA GLY A 210 -4.64 22.85 8.99
C GLY A 210 -4.34 22.70 10.47
N SER A 211 -5.26 23.07 11.37
CA SER A 211 -5.07 22.84 12.80
C SER A 211 -5.23 21.36 13.16
N ILE A 212 -4.54 20.94 14.24
CA ILE A 212 -4.62 19.58 14.76
C ILE A 212 -5.43 19.60 16.04
N ASN A 213 -6.50 18.80 16.07
CA ASN A 213 -7.37 18.68 17.24
C ASN A 213 -7.88 17.24 17.38
N PHE A 214 -7.37 16.53 18.38
CA PHE A 214 -7.83 15.21 18.74
C PHE A 214 -9.10 15.29 19.59
N ASP A 215 -10.21 14.72 19.09
CA ASP A 215 -11.41 14.54 19.90
C ASP A 215 -11.09 13.58 21.05
N GLN A 216 -11.15 14.06 22.28
CA GLN A 216 -10.72 13.34 23.49
C GLN A 216 -11.47 12.00 23.63
N LYS A 217 -12.81 11.99 23.46
CA LYS A 217 -13.61 10.78 23.61
C LYS A 217 -13.23 9.72 22.59
N LYS A 218 -13.17 10.12 21.32
CA LYS A 218 -12.83 9.20 20.21
C LYS A 218 -11.40 8.67 20.36
N THR A 219 -10.48 9.51 20.81
CA THR A 219 -9.08 9.13 21.06
C THR A 219 -8.98 8.10 22.17
N ILE A 220 -9.63 8.33 23.31
CA ILE A 220 -9.64 7.40 24.44
C ILE A 220 -10.23 6.05 24.03
N GLU A 221 -11.40 6.05 23.37
CA GLU A 221 -12.03 4.80 22.89
C GLU A 221 -11.11 3.98 21.97
N MET A 222 -10.38 4.64 21.07
CA MET A 222 -9.39 4.01 20.20
C MET A 222 -8.20 3.47 20.99
N LEU A 223 -7.61 4.28 21.88
CA LEU A 223 -6.47 3.89 22.70
C LEU A 223 -6.78 2.70 23.63
N GLU A 224 -7.94 2.72 24.30
CA GLU A 224 -8.39 1.62 25.18
C GLU A 224 -8.58 0.31 24.40
N THR A 225 -9.18 0.39 23.21
CA THR A 225 -9.36 -0.77 22.32
C THR A 225 -8.02 -1.35 21.89
N TYR A 226 -7.12 -0.51 21.43
CA TYR A 226 -5.79 -0.95 21.00
C TYR A 226 -4.97 -1.57 22.15
N LYS A 227 -4.97 -0.93 23.31
CA LYS A 227 -4.32 -1.44 24.54
C LYS A 227 -4.88 -2.81 24.96
N ALA A 228 -6.20 -2.99 24.89
CA ALA A 228 -6.83 -4.26 25.19
C ALA A 228 -6.38 -5.37 24.23
N LEU A 229 -6.24 -5.05 22.93
CA LEU A 229 -5.73 -5.99 21.93
C LEU A 229 -4.25 -6.32 22.14
N VAL A 230 -3.41 -5.34 22.49
CA VAL A 230 -2.01 -5.59 22.87
C VAL A 230 -1.92 -6.53 24.06
N GLY A 231 -2.79 -6.37 25.07
CA GLY A 231 -2.86 -7.27 26.23
C GLY A 231 -3.30 -8.71 25.91
N MET A 232 -3.83 -8.95 24.71
CA MET A 232 -4.22 -10.28 24.20
C MET A 232 -3.32 -10.77 23.06
N SER A 233 -2.28 -10.02 22.72
CA SER A 233 -1.24 -10.40 21.75
C SER A 233 -0.13 -11.21 22.41
N PRO A 234 0.68 -11.98 21.65
CA PRO A 234 1.93 -12.54 22.17
C PRO A 234 2.82 -11.44 22.76
N GLU A 235 3.73 -11.81 23.67
CA GLU A 235 4.71 -10.86 24.20
C GLU A 235 5.73 -10.45 23.13
N GLY A 236 6.15 -9.17 23.16
CA GLY A 236 7.21 -8.65 22.28
C GLY A 236 6.78 -7.44 21.45
N ILE A 237 7.69 -7.05 20.57
CA ILE A 237 7.47 -5.98 19.59
C ILE A 237 6.98 -6.61 18.30
N HIS A 238 5.88 -6.09 17.76
CA HIS A 238 5.21 -6.66 16.61
C HIS A 238 5.20 -5.68 15.44
N HIS A 239 5.68 -6.17 14.30
CA HIS A 239 5.54 -5.52 13.01
C HIS A 239 4.85 -6.48 12.02
N TRP A 240 4.80 -6.14 10.73
CA TRP A 240 4.04 -6.91 9.75
C TRP A 240 4.45 -8.38 9.63
N GLN A 241 5.77 -8.72 9.70
CA GLN A 241 6.23 -10.10 9.53
C GLN A 241 5.74 -11.03 10.63
N ASN A 242 5.93 -10.66 11.91
CA ASN A 242 5.50 -11.54 12.99
C ASN A 242 3.97 -11.56 13.13
N GLY A 243 3.24 -10.50 12.76
CA GLY A 243 1.78 -10.53 12.64
C GLY A 243 1.31 -11.62 11.66
N ARG A 244 1.92 -11.68 10.48
CA ARG A 244 1.72 -12.73 9.48
C ARG A 244 2.05 -14.11 10.03
N ASP A 245 3.25 -14.27 10.57
CA ASP A 245 3.77 -15.57 10.98
C ASP A 245 2.98 -16.17 12.14
N PHE A 246 2.53 -15.36 13.11
CA PHE A 246 1.66 -15.81 14.19
C PHE A 246 0.26 -16.22 13.69
N TYR A 247 -0.28 -15.54 12.69
CA TYR A 247 -1.55 -15.95 12.11
C TYR A 247 -1.41 -17.23 11.28
N ALA A 248 -0.37 -17.32 10.46
CA ALA A 248 -0.08 -18.49 9.62
C ALA A 248 0.24 -19.75 10.44
N SER A 249 0.90 -19.59 11.59
CA SER A 249 1.24 -20.70 12.52
C SER A 249 0.14 -21.04 13.53
N ASP A 250 -1.08 -20.52 13.34
CA ASP A 250 -2.24 -20.77 14.20
C ASP A 250 -2.10 -20.31 15.68
N VAL A 251 -1.17 -19.40 15.93
CA VAL A 251 -0.95 -18.82 17.26
C VAL A 251 -2.01 -17.78 17.62
N VAL A 252 -2.51 -17.04 16.61
CA VAL A 252 -3.58 -16.06 16.76
C VAL A 252 -4.71 -16.32 15.76
N PRO A 253 -5.99 -16.24 16.17
CA PRO A 253 -7.14 -16.43 15.29
C PRO A 253 -7.61 -15.14 14.62
N LEU A 254 -7.04 -13.99 15.01
CA LEU A 254 -7.42 -12.66 14.56
C LEU A 254 -6.16 -11.81 14.34
N THR A 255 -6.02 -11.25 13.16
CA THR A 255 -4.92 -10.34 12.83
C THR A 255 -5.42 -9.15 11.99
N PHE A 256 -4.62 -8.11 11.97
CA PHE A 256 -4.88 -6.87 11.26
C PHE A 256 -3.77 -6.66 10.26
N TRP A 257 -4.13 -6.61 8.96
CA TRP A 257 -3.14 -6.56 7.90
C TRP A 257 -3.68 -5.88 6.63
N ALA A 258 -2.78 -5.50 5.75
CA ALA A 258 -3.11 -5.08 4.39
C ALA A 258 -3.58 -6.27 3.53
N SER A 259 -4.17 -5.99 2.38
CA SER A 259 -4.60 -7.04 1.43
C SER A 259 -3.44 -7.91 0.91
N TYR A 260 -2.19 -7.48 1.06
CA TYR A 260 -1.00 -8.29 0.79
C TYR A 260 -0.92 -9.61 1.57
N LEU A 261 -1.67 -9.77 2.69
CA LEU A 261 -1.73 -11.04 3.42
C LEU A 261 -2.41 -12.16 2.63
N LEU A 262 -3.19 -11.84 1.60
CA LEU A 262 -3.98 -12.81 0.84
C LEU A 262 -3.12 -13.90 0.19
N ASP A 263 -1.97 -13.54 -0.37
CA ASP A 263 -1.06 -14.53 -0.96
C ASP A 263 -0.26 -15.29 0.10
N ASP A 264 0.15 -14.61 1.17
CA ASP A 264 0.93 -15.20 2.26
C ASP A 264 0.23 -16.39 2.91
N ILE A 265 -1.08 -16.26 3.19
CA ILE A 265 -1.88 -17.32 3.85
C ILE A 265 -2.43 -18.38 2.88
N ALA A 266 -2.18 -18.23 1.59
CA ALA A 266 -2.65 -19.15 0.55
C ALA A 266 -1.61 -20.23 0.17
N GLY A 267 -0.56 -20.41 0.97
CA GLY A 267 0.49 -21.39 0.68
C GLY A 267 1.31 -21.09 -0.57
N THR A 268 1.38 -19.82 -0.99
CA THR A 268 2.08 -19.38 -2.20
C THR A 268 3.47 -18.82 -1.93
N ARG A 269 3.89 -18.79 -0.64
CA ARG A 269 5.22 -18.38 -0.19
C ARG A 269 5.87 -19.47 0.66
N ASP A 270 7.12 -19.83 0.33
CA ASP A 270 7.84 -20.90 1.05
C ASP A 270 8.33 -20.48 2.44
N ASN A 271 8.47 -19.17 2.68
CA ASN A 271 8.94 -18.63 3.95
C ASN A 271 7.83 -18.30 4.97
N VAL A 272 6.56 -18.61 4.65
CA VAL A 272 5.44 -18.44 5.57
C VAL A 272 5.11 -19.76 6.27
N PRO A 273 5.10 -19.81 7.61
CA PRO A 273 4.94 -21.04 8.36
C PRO A 273 3.46 -21.46 8.50
N ILE A 274 2.81 -21.89 7.40
CA ILE A 274 1.44 -22.41 7.47
C ILE A 274 1.42 -23.75 8.19
N MET A 275 0.70 -23.81 9.33
CA MET A 275 0.69 -24.96 10.23
C MET A 275 -0.70 -25.60 10.39
N VAL A 276 -1.69 -25.16 9.62
CA VAL A 276 -3.11 -25.55 9.83
C VAL A 276 -3.37 -27.04 9.59
N ASP A 277 -2.65 -27.66 8.65
CA ASP A 277 -2.77 -29.06 8.27
C ASP A 277 -1.42 -29.75 8.00
N ASP A 278 -0.36 -29.25 8.62
CA ASP A 278 1.02 -29.73 8.43
C ASP A 278 1.52 -29.65 6.97
N ASN A 279 0.84 -28.83 6.14
CA ASN A 279 1.21 -28.63 4.75
C ASN A 279 1.41 -27.12 4.47
N PRO A 280 2.65 -26.65 4.32
CA PRO A 280 2.94 -25.23 4.10
C PRO A 280 2.43 -24.70 2.75
N GLN A 281 1.97 -25.57 1.86
CA GLN A 281 1.39 -25.22 0.56
C GLN A 281 -0.14 -25.36 0.53
N SER A 282 -0.76 -25.53 1.70
CA SER A 282 -2.20 -25.73 1.81
C SER A 282 -2.97 -24.43 1.60
N LEU A 283 -4.12 -24.54 0.97
CA LEU A 283 -5.14 -23.46 0.92
C LEU A 283 -6.04 -23.45 2.15
N ALA A 284 -5.92 -24.41 3.08
CA ALA A 284 -6.84 -24.57 4.19
C ALA A 284 -6.92 -23.32 5.09
N LEU A 285 -5.78 -22.65 5.33
CA LEU A 285 -5.77 -21.40 6.08
C LEU A 285 -6.54 -20.30 5.35
N ALA A 286 -6.27 -20.07 4.07
CA ALA A 286 -6.96 -19.06 3.27
C ALA A 286 -8.47 -19.36 3.18
N GLN A 287 -8.84 -20.64 3.02
CA GLN A 287 -10.24 -21.06 2.94
C GLN A 287 -10.99 -20.97 4.28
N ASP A 288 -10.28 -21.02 5.42
CA ASP A 288 -10.86 -20.79 6.76
C ASP A 288 -10.73 -19.32 7.21
N THR A 289 -10.17 -18.46 6.39
CA THR A 289 -10.03 -17.03 6.68
C THR A 289 -11.14 -16.23 6.02
N ASN A 290 -11.82 -15.39 6.82
CA ASN A 290 -12.64 -14.32 6.25
C ASN A 290 -11.93 -12.97 6.42
N VAL A 291 -12.25 -12.05 5.51
CA VAL A 291 -11.60 -10.74 5.36
C VAL A 291 -12.67 -9.66 5.50
N ILE A 292 -12.50 -8.77 6.47
CA ILE A 292 -13.41 -7.66 6.73
C ILE A 292 -12.70 -6.35 6.39
N VAL A 293 -13.19 -5.66 5.37
CA VAL A 293 -12.68 -4.35 4.97
C VAL A 293 -13.47 -3.26 5.70
N GLY A 294 -12.73 -2.40 6.39
CA GLY A 294 -13.33 -1.41 7.28
C GLY A 294 -13.80 -2.00 8.62
N MET A 295 -13.98 -1.14 9.58
CA MET A 295 -14.54 -1.49 10.89
C MET A 295 -15.25 -0.28 11.49
N ALA A 296 -16.10 -0.51 12.49
CA ALA A 296 -16.80 0.54 13.21
C ALA A 296 -16.29 0.69 14.64
N GLY A 297 -16.18 1.92 15.10
CA GLY A 297 -15.93 2.27 16.50
C GLY A 297 -17.21 2.73 17.22
N PRO A 298 -17.19 2.82 18.55
CA PRO A 298 -18.38 3.23 19.32
C PRO A 298 -18.86 4.66 19.02
N SER A 299 -17.97 5.55 18.61
CA SER A 299 -18.30 6.93 18.21
C SER A 299 -18.56 7.09 16.70
N ASN A 300 -18.44 6.01 15.91
CA ASN A 300 -18.72 5.98 14.48
C ASN A 300 -19.34 4.62 14.09
N PRO A 301 -20.65 4.42 14.28
CA PRO A 301 -21.30 3.15 13.99
C PRO A 301 -21.34 2.80 12.49
N ASP A 302 -21.20 3.80 11.61
CA ASP A 302 -21.12 3.60 10.17
C ASP A 302 -19.73 3.07 9.74
N GLY A 303 -18.75 3.20 10.64
CA GLY A 303 -17.39 2.72 10.42
C GLY A 303 -16.55 3.59 9.51
N GLY A 304 -15.37 3.07 9.20
CA GLY A 304 -14.42 3.68 8.29
C GLY A 304 -13.45 2.66 7.72
N THR A 305 -12.91 2.98 6.56
CA THR A 305 -11.92 2.16 5.84
C THR A 305 -10.68 2.99 5.59
N TRP A 306 -9.53 2.45 5.95
CA TRP A 306 -8.24 3.00 5.62
C TRP A 306 -7.74 2.38 4.31
N VAL A 307 -7.21 3.22 3.42
CA VAL A 307 -6.71 2.79 2.11
C VAL A 307 -5.37 3.46 1.84
N GLU A 308 -4.47 2.73 1.21
CA GLU A 308 -3.23 3.26 0.65
C GLU A 308 -3.31 3.33 -0.86
N VAL A 309 -2.55 4.23 -1.46
CA VAL A 309 -2.54 4.48 -2.91
C VAL A 309 -1.14 4.38 -3.46
N HIS A 310 -0.98 3.60 -4.53
CA HIS A 310 0.24 3.57 -5.33
C HIS A 310 0.26 4.76 -6.26
N ASN A 311 1.37 5.46 -6.33
CA ASN A 311 1.49 6.62 -7.21
C ASN A 311 2.82 6.67 -7.96
N PHE A 312 2.76 7.30 -9.12
CA PHE A 312 3.92 7.84 -9.83
C PHE A 312 4.05 9.32 -9.49
N GLY A 313 5.13 9.72 -8.85
CA GLY A 313 5.51 11.11 -8.67
C GLY A 313 6.45 11.55 -9.78
N VAL A 314 6.11 12.62 -10.50
CA VAL A 314 7.03 13.30 -11.42
C VAL A 314 7.85 14.27 -10.58
N THR A 315 9.18 14.26 -10.70
CA THR A 315 10.02 15.15 -9.88
C THR A 315 10.28 16.48 -10.59
N VAL A 316 10.72 17.48 -9.84
CA VAL A 316 11.04 18.80 -10.41
C VAL A 316 12.30 18.81 -11.28
N ASP A 317 13.14 17.76 -11.24
CA ASP A 317 14.32 17.60 -12.10
C ASP A 317 13.99 16.79 -13.36
N ALA A 318 12.75 16.32 -13.55
CA ALA A 318 12.34 15.40 -14.60
C ALA A 318 12.35 16.04 -16.01
N ASN A 319 12.63 15.21 -17.02
CA ASN A 319 12.10 15.44 -18.35
C ASN A 319 10.61 15.09 -18.36
N THR A 320 9.75 16.10 -18.18
CA THR A 320 8.31 15.92 -17.99
C THR A 320 7.62 15.25 -19.16
N ASP A 321 8.06 15.51 -20.40
CA ASP A 321 7.49 14.88 -21.61
C ASP A 321 7.77 13.36 -21.63
N GLU A 322 8.98 12.94 -21.26
CA GLU A 322 9.34 11.53 -21.22
C GLU A 322 8.68 10.82 -20.04
N ALA A 323 8.62 11.49 -18.89
CA ALA A 323 7.92 10.99 -17.69
C ALA A 323 6.41 10.78 -17.98
N ALA A 324 5.75 11.76 -18.60
CA ALA A 324 4.35 11.67 -19.01
C ALA A 324 4.13 10.51 -19.99
N ALA A 325 4.98 10.41 -21.03
CA ALA A 325 4.88 9.33 -22.02
C ALA A 325 5.01 7.94 -21.36
N PHE A 326 5.90 7.78 -20.38
CA PHE A 326 6.06 6.53 -19.65
C PHE A 326 4.85 6.22 -18.77
N ILE A 327 4.39 7.18 -17.97
CA ILE A 327 3.27 6.99 -17.05
C ILE A 327 1.98 6.70 -17.84
N GLU A 328 1.71 7.45 -18.90
CA GLU A 328 0.54 7.22 -19.76
C GLU A 328 0.59 5.84 -20.46
N TYR A 329 1.76 5.40 -20.91
CA TYR A 329 1.94 4.06 -21.47
C TYR A 329 1.62 2.98 -20.44
N VAL A 330 2.14 3.10 -19.21
CA VAL A 330 1.83 2.18 -18.12
C VAL A 330 0.33 2.18 -17.83
N MET A 331 -0.28 3.35 -17.66
CA MET A 331 -1.66 3.51 -17.22
C MET A 331 -2.72 3.12 -18.27
N ASN A 332 -2.36 3.04 -19.55
CA ASN A 332 -3.29 2.70 -20.62
C ASN A 332 -3.00 1.34 -21.27
N GLU A 333 -1.73 1.04 -21.60
CA GLU A 333 -1.39 -0.15 -22.38
C GLU A 333 -0.90 -1.31 -21.52
N GLU A 334 -0.21 -1.02 -20.43
CA GLU A 334 0.40 -2.01 -19.53
C GLU A 334 -0.21 -2.01 -18.12
N TYR A 335 -1.38 -1.40 -17.96
CA TYR A 335 -1.94 -1.18 -16.62
C TYR A 335 -2.15 -2.49 -15.85
N VAL A 336 -2.75 -3.48 -16.50
CA VAL A 336 -2.96 -4.80 -15.87
C VAL A 336 -1.64 -5.54 -15.64
N THR A 337 -0.66 -5.40 -16.53
CA THR A 337 0.70 -5.94 -16.32
C THR A 337 1.37 -5.29 -15.11
N TRP A 338 1.23 -3.96 -14.97
CA TRP A 338 1.75 -3.21 -13.83
C TRP A 338 1.12 -3.66 -12.51
N LEU A 339 -0.20 -3.74 -12.44
CA LEU A 339 -0.91 -4.27 -11.28
C LEU A 339 -0.55 -5.73 -10.99
N GLY A 340 -0.22 -6.49 -12.02
CA GLY A 340 0.20 -7.89 -11.96
C GLY A 340 1.52 -8.15 -11.24
N MET A 341 2.28 -7.12 -10.88
CA MET A 341 3.45 -7.28 -10.01
C MET A 341 3.06 -7.85 -8.64
N ALA A 342 1.95 -7.38 -8.08
CA ALA A 342 1.39 -7.81 -6.79
C ALA A 342 -0.13 -7.62 -6.79
N PRO A 343 -0.92 -8.46 -7.48
CA PRO A 343 -2.36 -8.23 -7.61
C PRO A 343 -3.10 -8.16 -6.27
N GLU A 344 -2.62 -8.88 -5.26
CA GLU A 344 -3.13 -8.88 -3.88
C GLU A 344 -2.97 -7.52 -3.16
N GLY A 345 -2.03 -6.70 -3.62
CA GLY A 345 -1.75 -5.36 -3.10
C GLY A 345 -1.99 -4.24 -4.10
N SER A 346 -2.38 -4.56 -5.34
CA SER A 346 -2.51 -3.60 -6.43
C SER A 346 -3.87 -3.72 -7.10
N PHE A 347 -4.91 -3.25 -6.40
CA PHE A 347 -6.27 -3.25 -6.94
C PHE A 347 -6.45 -2.13 -7.96
N PRO A 348 -7.18 -2.38 -9.07
CA PRO A 348 -7.41 -1.39 -10.10
C PRO A 348 -8.29 -0.25 -9.58
N ILE A 349 -7.81 0.98 -9.75
CA ILE A 349 -8.56 2.21 -9.45
C ILE A 349 -9.16 2.84 -10.70
N ARG A 350 -8.76 2.32 -11.87
CA ARG A 350 -9.36 2.61 -13.18
C ARG A 350 -9.97 1.32 -13.73
N PRO A 351 -11.30 1.27 -13.96
CA PRO A 351 -11.96 0.09 -14.52
C PRO A 351 -11.53 -0.23 -15.95
N GLY A 352 -11.16 0.80 -16.71
CA GLY A 352 -10.73 0.68 -18.08
C GLY A 352 -10.14 1.99 -18.63
N PRO A 353 -9.67 2.01 -19.88
CA PRO A 353 -9.01 3.16 -20.49
C PRO A 353 -9.98 4.31 -20.85
N SER A 354 -11.28 4.07 -20.76
CA SER A 354 -12.33 5.06 -21.03
C SER A 354 -13.51 4.89 -20.08
N ALA A 355 -14.28 5.95 -19.89
CA ALA A 355 -15.48 5.91 -19.06
C ALA A 355 -16.45 4.81 -19.49
N GLY A 356 -16.91 4.00 -18.51
CA GLY A 356 -17.81 2.86 -18.74
C GLY A 356 -17.15 1.56 -19.21
N SER A 357 -15.83 1.54 -19.43
CA SER A 357 -15.07 0.31 -19.68
C SER A 357 -14.71 -0.37 -18.34
N ASN A 358 -14.79 -1.72 -18.29
CA ASN A 358 -14.38 -2.54 -17.15
C ASN A 358 -13.24 -3.50 -17.47
N ILE A 359 -12.60 -3.35 -18.62
CA ILE A 359 -11.63 -4.32 -19.13
C ILE A 359 -10.45 -4.54 -18.15
N PHE A 360 -10.00 -3.51 -17.45
CA PHE A 360 -8.89 -3.64 -16.51
C PHE A 360 -9.28 -4.44 -15.26
N ILE A 361 -10.51 -4.27 -14.75
CA ILE A 361 -11.03 -5.06 -13.61
C ILE A 361 -11.23 -6.52 -14.04
N ASP A 362 -11.80 -6.75 -15.23
CA ASP A 362 -12.07 -8.09 -15.74
C ASP A 362 -10.77 -8.88 -15.97
N GLU A 363 -9.74 -8.23 -16.49
CA GLU A 363 -8.43 -8.86 -16.69
C GLU A 363 -7.67 -9.04 -15.38
N TRP A 364 -7.69 -8.04 -14.47
CA TRP A 364 -7.05 -8.12 -13.16
C TRP A 364 -7.59 -9.28 -12.32
N GLY A 365 -8.89 -9.53 -12.34
CA GLY A 365 -9.51 -10.63 -11.59
C GLY A 365 -9.01 -12.02 -11.96
N ASN A 366 -8.33 -12.17 -13.09
CA ASN A 366 -7.71 -13.43 -13.54
C ASN A 366 -6.20 -13.49 -13.21
N LEU A 367 -5.61 -12.45 -12.65
CA LEU A 367 -4.19 -12.43 -12.33
C LEU A 367 -3.87 -13.40 -11.19
N PRO A 368 -2.77 -14.14 -11.28
CA PRO A 368 -2.34 -15.04 -10.22
C PRO A 368 -1.59 -14.27 -9.14
N ILE A 369 -1.95 -14.52 -7.88
CA ILE A 369 -1.25 -14.01 -6.69
C ILE A 369 -0.18 -14.99 -6.22
N GLY A 370 0.74 -14.51 -5.38
CA GLY A 370 1.79 -15.32 -4.77
C GLY A 370 3.20 -15.01 -5.27
N VAL A 371 4.20 -15.59 -4.64
CA VAL A 371 5.64 -15.39 -4.93
C VAL A 371 6.25 -16.68 -5.49
N ASP A 372 6.38 -17.72 -4.67
CA ASP A 372 7.02 -18.98 -5.07
C ASP A 372 6.09 -19.87 -5.90
N ARG A 373 4.78 -19.73 -5.71
CA ARG A 373 3.71 -20.37 -6.47
C ARG A 373 2.67 -19.34 -6.87
N LYS A 374 2.08 -19.51 -8.04
CA LYS A 374 1.09 -18.60 -8.59
C LYS A 374 -0.27 -19.29 -8.69
N ILE A 375 -1.29 -18.72 -8.04
CA ILE A 375 -2.67 -19.21 -8.07
C ILE A 375 -3.60 -18.02 -8.34
N PRO A 376 -4.55 -18.10 -9.28
CA PRO A 376 -5.54 -17.05 -9.52
C PRO A 376 -6.34 -16.73 -8.24
N ILE A 377 -6.50 -15.44 -7.92
CA ILE A 377 -7.16 -14.99 -6.68
C ILE A 377 -8.58 -15.53 -6.54
N ASN A 378 -9.32 -15.65 -7.65
CA ASN A 378 -10.68 -16.18 -7.69
C ASN A 378 -10.77 -17.72 -7.49
N GLN A 379 -9.64 -18.43 -7.46
CA GLN A 379 -9.57 -19.85 -7.11
C GLN A 379 -9.29 -20.06 -5.61
N ILE A 380 -8.90 -19.01 -4.90
CA ILE A 380 -8.57 -19.05 -3.47
C ILE A 380 -9.70 -18.44 -2.67
N TYR A 381 -10.16 -17.25 -3.05
CA TYR A 381 -11.12 -16.45 -2.30
C TYR A 381 -12.47 -16.36 -3.02
N SER A 382 -13.55 -16.24 -2.24
CA SER A 382 -14.91 -16.08 -2.78
C SER A 382 -15.08 -14.71 -3.45
N ALA A 383 -16.09 -14.63 -4.33
CA ALA A 383 -16.45 -13.38 -4.99
C ALA A 383 -16.79 -12.27 -3.97
N GLU A 384 -17.45 -12.64 -2.86
CA GLU A 384 -17.84 -11.70 -1.80
C GLU A 384 -16.62 -11.06 -1.13
N ILE A 385 -15.54 -11.81 -0.90
CA ILE A 385 -14.29 -11.26 -0.34
C ILE A 385 -13.65 -10.30 -1.34
N ILE A 386 -13.56 -10.70 -2.61
CA ILE A 386 -12.96 -9.87 -3.67
C ILE A 386 -13.76 -8.57 -3.86
N GLU A 387 -15.08 -8.66 -3.92
CA GLU A 387 -15.96 -7.50 -4.02
C GLU A 387 -15.85 -6.58 -2.78
N SER A 388 -15.73 -7.14 -1.58
CA SER A 388 -15.53 -6.37 -0.34
C SER A 388 -14.24 -5.56 -0.38
N LEU A 389 -13.15 -6.15 -0.88
CA LEU A 389 -11.87 -5.47 -1.05
C LEU A 389 -11.97 -4.32 -2.05
N ILE A 390 -12.55 -4.55 -3.23
CA ILE A 390 -12.73 -3.52 -4.26
C ILE A 390 -13.66 -2.40 -3.76
N ASN A 391 -14.80 -2.74 -3.14
CA ASN A 391 -15.74 -1.76 -2.60
C ASN A 391 -15.14 -0.93 -1.46
N GLY A 392 -14.23 -1.52 -0.68
CA GLY A 392 -13.49 -0.83 0.36
C GLY A 392 -12.67 0.35 -0.17
N LEU A 393 -12.13 0.24 -1.38
CA LEU A 393 -11.39 1.34 -2.01
C LEU A 393 -12.27 2.56 -2.29
N ALA A 394 -13.52 2.34 -2.68
CA ALA A 394 -14.45 3.43 -3.03
C ALA A 394 -14.81 4.32 -1.84
N VAL A 395 -14.81 3.76 -0.62
CA VAL A 395 -15.16 4.44 0.63
C VAL A 395 -13.95 4.75 1.52
N GLY A 396 -12.78 4.31 1.09
CA GLY A 396 -11.53 4.48 1.82
C GLY A 396 -11.13 5.94 1.97
N THR A 397 -10.43 6.23 3.06
CA THR A 397 -9.93 7.58 3.36
C THR A 397 -8.64 7.54 4.17
N ARG A 398 -7.97 8.68 4.25
CA ARG A 398 -6.81 8.96 5.10
C ARG A 398 -7.04 10.26 5.87
N TRP A 399 -6.28 10.46 6.94
CA TRP A 399 -6.26 11.76 7.62
C TRP A 399 -5.85 12.87 6.65
N GLY A 400 -6.55 13.99 6.70
CA GLY A 400 -6.29 15.15 5.85
C GLY A 400 -6.84 15.06 4.43
N ALA A 401 -7.26 13.88 3.95
CA ALA A 401 -7.75 13.74 2.57
C ALA A 401 -9.06 14.50 2.33
N LYS A 402 -10.04 14.34 3.24
CA LYS A 402 -11.34 15.04 3.15
C LYS A 402 -11.24 16.51 3.48
N GLU A 403 -10.27 16.87 4.29
CA GLU A 403 -10.01 18.22 4.77
C GLU A 403 -9.13 19.04 3.81
N GLY A 404 -8.60 18.44 2.73
CA GLY A 404 -7.65 19.08 1.81
C GLY A 404 -6.32 19.42 2.47
N GLN A 405 -5.90 18.61 3.47
CA GLN A 405 -4.75 18.89 4.33
C GLN A 405 -3.80 17.67 4.42
N LEU A 406 -3.65 16.93 3.31
CA LEU A 406 -2.73 15.79 3.24
C LEU A 406 -1.30 16.13 3.69
N PRO A 407 -0.69 17.28 3.33
CA PRO A 407 0.66 17.62 3.78
C PRO A 407 0.76 17.75 5.31
N VAL A 408 -0.26 18.29 5.99
CA VAL A 408 -0.31 18.39 7.45
C VAL A 408 -0.42 17.00 8.09
N ALA A 409 -1.29 16.14 7.53
CA ALA A 409 -1.44 14.77 7.98
C ALA A 409 -0.14 13.97 7.79
N ALA A 410 0.53 14.12 6.65
CA ALA A 410 1.81 13.47 6.37
C ALA A 410 2.89 13.86 7.40
N LYS A 411 3.01 15.13 7.74
CA LYS A 411 3.94 15.60 8.80
C LYS A 411 3.62 14.98 10.15
N LEU A 412 2.33 14.91 10.52
CA LEU A 412 1.90 14.29 11.77
C LEU A 412 2.28 12.80 11.82
N VAL A 413 1.98 12.04 10.77
CA VAL A 413 2.24 10.59 10.70
C VAL A 413 3.74 10.31 10.62
N ASN A 414 4.46 10.97 9.71
CA ASN A 414 5.90 10.74 9.47
C ASN A 414 6.78 11.14 10.67
N SER A 415 6.28 11.97 11.59
CA SER A 415 7.00 12.32 12.83
C SER A 415 7.22 11.12 13.76
N GLY A 416 6.44 10.04 13.62
CA GLY A 416 6.41 8.90 14.53
C GLY A 416 5.99 9.24 15.97
N LEU A 417 5.60 10.49 16.23
CA LEU A 417 5.22 10.95 17.56
C LEU A 417 4.01 10.18 18.11
N MET A 418 3.02 9.96 17.24
CA MET A 418 1.79 9.29 17.65
C MET A 418 2.02 7.83 18.07
N ASN A 419 2.90 7.11 17.38
CA ASN A 419 3.29 5.75 17.76
C ASN A 419 3.93 5.71 19.14
N ARG A 420 4.86 6.64 19.42
CA ARG A 420 5.53 6.73 20.71
C ARG A 420 4.54 7.05 21.83
N LEU A 421 3.69 8.07 21.67
CA LEU A 421 2.67 8.45 22.66
C LEU A 421 1.69 7.29 22.94
N MET A 422 1.24 6.60 21.91
CA MET A 422 0.37 5.45 22.07
C MET A 422 1.05 4.33 22.87
N MET A 423 2.33 4.04 22.61
CA MET A 423 3.05 3.02 23.37
C MET A 423 3.36 3.46 24.80
N GLU A 424 3.62 4.75 25.08
CA GLU A 424 3.72 5.30 26.45
C GLU A 424 2.41 5.04 27.22
N TYR A 425 1.25 5.28 26.59
CA TYR A 425 -0.05 4.97 27.19
C TYR A 425 -0.23 3.46 27.42
N ILE A 426 0.09 2.64 26.44
CA ILE A 426 -0.05 1.16 26.53
C ILE A 426 0.82 0.62 27.68
N ASN A 427 2.04 1.11 27.81
CA ASN A 427 2.99 0.71 28.87
C ASN A 427 2.64 1.27 30.26
N GLY A 428 1.72 2.24 30.32
CA GLY A 428 1.30 2.88 31.58
C GLY A 428 2.17 4.05 32.02
N ASP A 429 3.04 4.55 31.14
CA ASP A 429 3.90 5.72 31.39
C ASP A 429 3.13 7.04 31.27
N ARG A 430 1.93 6.98 30.65
CA ARG A 430 1.04 8.14 30.40
C ARG A 430 -0.42 7.71 30.57
N SER A 431 -1.29 8.64 30.99
CA SER A 431 -2.75 8.40 30.97
C SER A 431 -3.33 8.62 29.56
N ALA A 432 -4.55 8.17 29.33
CA ALA A 432 -5.21 8.37 28.05
C ALA A 432 -5.60 9.83 27.80
N GLU A 433 -5.80 10.60 28.88
CA GLU A 433 -6.12 12.04 28.86
C GLU A 433 -4.92 12.89 28.51
N GLU A 434 -3.70 12.47 28.88
CA GLU A 434 -2.42 13.12 28.54
C GLU A 434 -2.02 12.88 27.09
#